data_400fecad27fe93c117cac0187ee92167
#
_entry.id   400fecad27fe93c117cac0187ee92167
#
_cell.length_a   1.000
_cell.length_b   1.000
_cell.length_c   1.000
_cell.angle_alpha   90.00
_cell.angle_beta   90.00
_cell.angle_gamma   90.00
#
_symmetry.space_group_name_H-M   'P 1'
#
loop_
_entity.id
_entity.type
_entity.pdbx_description
1 polymer ?
#
loop_
_entity_poly.entity_id
_entity_poly.type
_entity_poly.pdbx_seq_one_letter_code
_entity_poly.pdbx_strand_id
1 'polypeptide(L)'
;MKSRVLRAKDYWEVDVKPLLKPFAPDEAALETELRRLTNPYICWEAGTTVFPGDQVMCRLASDCPRFQKEKVRFIAGSGMFHKELEDMSIGMGVGETREAVLPEGKVSLTLVGVMNRVVPEPGDEMVEKLGLDGVHTVAEYRAYLLEQQKAAAFQEDSYDALNHLMREVISGSEFVLDREDWAEAINRELDRCRTLCHQEGMVLEKMTPEQFQGRIPVKSYHELVAMLQYEGWDKLCRYLLGCRYAESDGFQAGEAEYGKFIADYASSWHVSEENAREANPYDSFLFNEYAGHAYTVLKEYIRKFY
;
A
#
# COMPACT_ATOMS: atom_id res chain seq x y z
N MET A 1 -9.97 12.08 34.18
CA MET A 1 -10.96 12.53 33.17
C MET A 1 -12.32 12.65 33.82
N LYS A 2 -13.05 13.74 33.57
CA LYS A 2 -14.41 14.00 34.10
C LYS A 2 -15.49 13.80 33.02
N SER A 3 -15.08 13.85 31.75
CA SER A 3 -15.94 13.57 30.59
C SER A 3 -16.39 12.11 30.55
N ARG A 4 -17.61 11.85 30.08
CA ARG A 4 -18.17 10.51 29.98
C ARG A 4 -19.26 10.40 28.90
N VAL A 5 -19.49 9.19 28.43
CA VAL A 5 -20.66 8.84 27.61
C VAL A 5 -21.84 8.56 28.56
N LEU A 6 -22.97 9.21 28.37
CA LEU A 6 -24.22 8.89 29.07
C LEU A 6 -24.97 7.77 28.34
N ARG A 7 -25.05 7.90 27.00
CA ARG A 7 -25.69 6.92 26.13
C ARG A 7 -24.93 6.85 24.80
N ALA A 8 -24.42 5.70 24.44
CA ALA A 8 -23.85 5.46 23.13
C ALA A 8 -24.95 5.02 22.16
N LYS A 9 -24.99 5.59 20.95
CA LYS A 9 -25.81 5.07 19.85
C LYS A 9 -25.24 3.73 19.40
N ASP A 10 -26.11 2.76 19.23
CA ASP A 10 -25.73 1.44 18.75
C ASP A 10 -25.31 1.52 17.28
N TYR A 11 -24.07 1.16 16.99
CA TYR A 11 -23.50 1.26 15.63
C TYR A 11 -24.16 0.29 14.64
N TRP A 12 -24.74 -0.80 15.11
CA TRP A 12 -25.46 -1.77 14.27
C TRP A 12 -26.82 -1.25 13.78
N GLU A 13 -27.32 -0.13 14.30
CA GLU A 13 -28.54 0.53 13.81
C GLU A 13 -28.29 1.41 12.59
N VAL A 14 -27.02 1.64 12.25
CA VAL A 14 -26.64 2.46 11.09
C VAL A 14 -26.45 1.57 9.87
N ASP A 15 -27.22 1.81 8.81
CA ASP A 15 -27.06 1.09 7.55
C ASP A 15 -25.88 1.66 6.73
N VAL A 16 -24.80 0.89 6.69
CA VAL A 16 -23.58 1.24 5.94
C VAL A 16 -23.51 0.56 4.57
N LYS A 17 -24.38 -0.41 4.28
CA LYS A 17 -24.34 -1.19 3.03
C LYS A 17 -24.40 -0.34 1.77
N PRO A 18 -25.24 0.74 1.69
CA PRO A 18 -25.28 1.58 0.50
C PRO A 18 -23.98 2.32 0.20
N LEU A 19 -23.08 2.43 1.17
CA LEU A 19 -21.80 3.13 1.06
C LEU A 19 -20.65 2.20 0.67
N LEU A 20 -20.87 0.89 0.70
CA LEU A 20 -19.87 -0.11 0.36
C LEU A 20 -19.99 -0.50 -1.11
N LYS A 21 -18.88 -0.49 -1.81
CA LYS A 21 -18.81 -1.04 -3.17
C LYS A 21 -18.68 -2.56 -3.10
N PRO A 22 -19.44 -3.30 -3.92
CA PRO A 22 -19.24 -4.75 -4.01
C PRO A 22 -17.81 -5.05 -4.47
N PHE A 23 -17.13 -5.94 -3.76
CA PHE A 23 -15.82 -6.41 -4.19
C PHE A 23 -15.94 -7.16 -5.53
N ALA A 24 -15.10 -6.78 -6.49
CA ALA A 24 -14.94 -7.48 -7.76
C ALA A 24 -13.46 -7.87 -7.91
N PRO A 25 -13.14 -9.18 -8.04
CA PRO A 25 -11.76 -9.61 -8.23
C PRO A 25 -11.16 -9.06 -9.53
N ASP A 26 -9.91 -8.63 -9.47
CA ASP A 26 -9.09 -8.39 -10.68
C ASP A 26 -8.45 -9.72 -11.12
N GLU A 27 -9.18 -10.46 -11.97
CA GLU A 27 -8.73 -11.74 -12.51
C GLU A 27 -7.42 -11.60 -13.32
N ALA A 28 -7.23 -10.49 -14.03
CA ALA A 28 -6.02 -10.25 -14.81
C ALA A 28 -4.80 -10.08 -13.91
N ALA A 29 -4.95 -9.36 -12.80
CA ALA A 29 -3.90 -9.24 -11.79
C ALA A 29 -3.61 -10.58 -11.12
N LEU A 30 -4.63 -11.39 -10.79
CA LEU A 30 -4.44 -12.73 -10.23
C LEU A 30 -3.66 -13.63 -11.18
N GLU A 31 -4.02 -13.69 -12.46
CA GLU A 31 -3.31 -14.47 -13.47
C GLU A 31 -1.87 -13.98 -13.66
N THR A 32 -1.64 -12.67 -13.56
CA THR A 32 -0.30 -12.10 -13.64
C THR A 32 0.58 -12.55 -12.47
N GLU A 33 0.04 -12.54 -11.25
CA GLU A 33 0.77 -13.00 -10.06
C GLU A 33 1.03 -14.52 -10.10
N LEU A 34 0.06 -15.32 -10.55
CA LEU A 34 0.26 -16.76 -10.76
C LEU A 34 1.36 -17.05 -11.78
N ARG A 35 1.40 -16.30 -12.90
CA ARG A 35 2.48 -16.41 -13.88
C ARG A 35 3.84 -15.99 -13.31
N ARG A 36 3.90 -15.07 -12.37
CA ARG A 36 5.17 -14.68 -11.71
C ARG A 36 5.82 -15.84 -10.96
N LEU A 37 5.06 -16.80 -10.46
CA LEU A 37 5.59 -18.02 -9.84
C LEU A 37 6.53 -18.77 -10.79
N THR A 38 6.27 -18.75 -12.09
CA THR A 38 7.03 -19.51 -13.07
C THR A 38 8.34 -18.83 -13.48
N ASN A 39 8.52 -17.54 -13.18
CA ASN A 39 9.69 -16.77 -13.61
C ASN A 39 11.05 -17.40 -13.25
N PRO A 40 11.25 -17.93 -12.00
CA PRO A 40 12.50 -18.58 -11.64
C PRO A 40 12.75 -19.91 -12.34
N TYR A 41 11.72 -20.48 -12.96
CA TYR A 41 11.74 -21.80 -13.60
C TYR A 41 11.73 -21.73 -15.13
N ILE A 42 11.76 -20.53 -15.70
CA ILE A 42 11.89 -20.34 -17.13
C ILE A 42 13.21 -20.95 -17.57
N CYS A 43 13.14 -21.84 -18.54
CA CYS A 43 14.32 -22.42 -19.17
C CYS A 43 14.36 -22.09 -20.66
N TRP A 44 15.50 -22.40 -21.27
CA TRP A 44 15.76 -22.10 -22.66
C TRP A 44 16.15 -23.39 -23.37
N GLU A 45 15.42 -23.72 -24.43
CA GLU A 45 15.68 -24.93 -25.22
C GLU A 45 16.10 -24.54 -26.65
N ALA A 46 16.97 -25.36 -27.26
CA ALA A 46 17.37 -25.12 -28.62
C ALA A 46 16.16 -25.28 -29.54
N GLY A 47 15.90 -24.21 -30.33
CA GLY A 47 14.77 -24.15 -31.24
C GLY A 47 15.22 -24.05 -32.71
N THR A 48 14.25 -24.11 -33.59
CA THR A 48 14.48 -23.93 -35.05
C THR A 48 13.80 -22.68 -35.59
N THR A 49 12.80 -22.15 -34.89
CA THR A 49 11.99 -20.99 -35.31
C THR A 49 11.87 -20.00 -34.13
N VAL A 50 11.94 -18.72 -34.44
CA VAL A 50 11.87 -17.63 -33.45
C VAL A 50 10.43 -17.29 -33.10
N PHE A 51 10.12 -17.27 -31.82
CA PHE A 51 8.87 -16.73 -31.25
C PHE A 51 9.14 -15.47 -30.43
N PRO A 52 8.13 -14.64 -30.18
CA PRO A 52 8.28 -13.49 -29.29
C PRO A 52 8.79 -13.91 -27.90
N GLY A 53 9.82 -13.22 -27.42
CA GLY A 53 10.46 -13.53 -26.14
C GLY A 53 11.61 -14.53 -26.20
N ASP A 54 11.89 -15.11 -27.36
CA ASP A 54 13.00 -16.03 -27.56
C ASP A 54 14.36 -15.31 -27.61
N GLN A 55 15.41 -16.02 -27.21
CA GLN A 55 16.78 -15.54 -27.37
C GLN A 55 17.30 -15.88 -28.76
N VAL A 56 17.56 -14.84 -29.51
CA VAL A 56 18.06 -14.89 -30.91
C VAL A 56 19.56 -14.71 -30.94
N MET A 57 20.24 -15.53 -31.71
CA MET A 57 21.62 -15.34 -32.09
C MET A 57 21.70 -15.17 -33.62
N CYS A 58 22.18 -14.04 -34.08
CA CYS A 58 22.23 -13.70 -35.51
C CYS A 58 23.55 -13.07 -35.88
N ARG A 59 23.79 -13.03 -37.23
CA ARG A 59 24.79 -12.20 -37.89
C ARG A 59 24.07 -11.04 -38.53
N LEU A 60 24.68 -9.85 -38.44
CA LEU A 60 24.22 -8.66 -39.14
C LEU A 60 25.25 -8.24 -40.15
N ALA A 61 24.83 -8.01 -41.41
CA ALA A 61 25.62 -7.43 -42.46
C ALA A 61 24.99 -6.11 -42.92
N SER A 62 25.80 -5.04 -43.01
CA SER A 62 25.34 -3.71 -43.39
C SER A 62 26.52 -2.86 -43.87
N ASP A 63 26.23 -1.86 -44.72
CA ASP A 63 27.18 -0.83 -45.06
C ASP A 63 27.45 0.13 -43.88
N CYS A 64 26.57 0.17 -42.88
CA CYS A 64 26.78 0.92 -41.66
C CYS A 64 27.62 0.11 -40.65
N PRO A 65 28.82 0.59 -40.23
CA PRO A 65 29.71 -0.15 -39.33
C PRO A 65 29.08 -0.54 -38.01
N ARG A 66 28.09 0.22 -37.53
CA ARG A 66 27.34 -0.06 -36.29
C ARG A 66 26.60 -1.41 -36.35
N PHE A 67 26.09 -1.76 -37.53
CA PHE A 67 25.33 -2.98 -37.77
C PHE A 67 26.15 -4.07 -38.47
N GLN A 68 27.42 -3.87 -38.75
CA GLN A 68 28.30 -4.91 -39.27
C GLN A 68 28.84 -5.75 -38.09
N LYS A 69 28.16 -6.88 -37.76
CA LYS A 69 28.51 -7.73 -36.61
C LYS A 69 28.33 -9.20 -36.90
N GLU A 70 29.39 -9.97 -36.66
CA GLU A 70 29.39 -11.43 -36.88
C GLU A 70 28.52 -12.20 -35.84
N LYS A 71 28.31 -11.65 -34.65
CA LYS A 71 27.53 -12.30 -33.61
C LYS A 71 26.83 -11.27 -32.76
N VAL A 72 25.51 -11.29 -32.80
CA VAL A 72 24.61 -10.47 -31.96
C VAL A 72 23.61 -11.37 -31.24
N ARG A 73 23.30 -11.04 -30.01
CA ARG A 73 22.26 -11.69 -29.24
C ARG A 73 21.27 -10.66 -28.75
N PHE A 74 19.98 -10.98 -28.86
CA PHE A 74 18.89 -10.18 -28.34
C PHE A 74 17.68 -11.06 -28.00
N ILE A 75 16.69 -10.50 -27.36
CA ILE A 75 15.39 -11.14 -27.14
C ILE A 75 14.41 -10.62 -28.18
N ALA A 76 13.80 -11.50 -28.94
CA ALA A 76 12.87 -11.16 -30.01
C ALA A 76 11.65 -10.40 -29.44
N GLY A 77 11.36 -9.24 -30.00
CA GLY A 77 10.24 -8.40 -29.61
C GLY A 77 10.36 -7.69 -28.26
N SER A 78 11.55 -7.65 -27.64
CA SER A 78 11.76 -6.96 -26.36
C SER A 78 11.85 -5.43 -26.49
N GLY A 79 12.26 -4.93 -27.67
CA GLY A 79 12.54 -3.52 -27.92
C GLY A 79 13.83 -3.00 -27.28
N MET A 80 14.65 -3.89 -26.71
CA MET A 80 15.87 -3.50 -25.97
C MET A 80 17.11 -3.33 -26.87
N PHE A 81 17.15 -4.02 -27.97
CA PHE A 81 18.27 -3.94 -28.93
C PHE A 81 17.95 -2.99 -30.08
N HIS A 82 17.04 -3.38 -30.98
CA HIS A 82 16.52 -2.59 -32.08
C HIS A 82 15.16 -3.15 -32.50
N LYS A 83 14.11 -2.39 -32.27
CA LYS A 83 12.72 -2.87 -32.40
C LYS A 83 12.46 -3.52 -33.77
N GLU A 84 12.85 -2.86 -34.87
CA GLU A 84 12.59 -3.35 -36.23
C GLU A 84 13.32 -4.66 -36.53
N LEU A 85 14.56 -4.83 -36.05
CA LEU A 85 15.34 -6.06 -36.21
C LEU A 85 14.82 -7.19 -35.33
N GLU A 86 14.39 -6.86 -34.14
CA GLU A 86 13.76 -7.83 -33.22
C GLU A 86 12.43 -8.33 -33.78
N ASP A 87 11.55 -7.42 -34.22
CA ASP A 87 10.26 -7.77 -34.82
C ASP A 87 10.43 -8.56 -36.11
N MET A 88 11.41 -8.18 -36.97
CA MET A 88 11.74 -8.90 -38.20
C MET A 88 12.22 -10.33 -37.95
N SER A 89 12.88 -10.57 -36.83
CA SER A 89 13.37 -11.92 -36.48
C SER A 89 12.27 -12.90 -36.15
N ILE A 90 11.11 -12.43 -35.73
CA ILE A 90 9.97 -13.29 -35.38
C ILE A 90 9.52 -14.10 -36.59
N GLY A 91 9.36 -15.42 -36.37
CA GLY A 91 8.99 -16.36 -37.42
C GLY A 91 10.15 -16.74 -38.38
N MET A 92 11.40 -16.29 -38.13
CA MET A 92 12.55 -16.77 -38.88
C MET A 92 12.97 -18.17 -38.47
N GLY A 93 13.38 -18.97 -39.46
CA GLY A 93 14.04 -20.25 -39.28
C GLY A 93 15.57 -20.12 -39.18
N VAL A 94 16.22 -21.04 -38.48
CA VAL A 94 17.70 -21.08 -38.40
C VAL A 94 18.29 -21.22 -39.83
N GLY A 95 19.23 -20.35 -40.17
CA GLY A 95 19.84 -20.24 -41.51
C GLY A 95 19.10 -19.27 -42.42
N GLU A 96 17.89 -18.80 -42.07
CA GLU A 96 17.15 -17.81 -42.87
C GLU A 96 17.82 -16.43 -42.78
N THR A 97 17.72 -15.67 -43.87
CA THR A 97 18.20 -14.30 -43.98
C THR A 97 17.02 -13.39 -44.36
N ARG A 98 16.83 -12.30 -43.62
CA ARG A 98 15.89 -11.23 -43.97
C ARG A 98 16.61 -9.89 -44.04
N GLU A 99 16.06 -8.97 -44.82
CA GLU A 99 16.61 -7.62 -44.98
C GLU A 99 15.63 -6.58 -44.50
N ALA A 100 16.15 -5.57 -43.79
CA ALA A 100 15.43 -4.38 -43.36
C ALA A 100 16.13 -3.12 -43.90
N VAL A 101 15.34 -2.09 -44.16
CA VAL A 101 15.84 -0.75 -44.45
C VAL A 101 15.61 0.10 -43.23
N LEU A 102 16.68 0.38 -42.49
CA LEU A 102 16.67 1.23 -41.32
C LEU A 102 17.04 2.68 -41.72
N PRO A 103 16.77 3.67 -40.86
CA PRO A 103 17.22 5.05 -41.14
C PRO A 103 18.72 5.17 -41.37
N GLU A 104 19.53 4.29 -40.79
CA GLU A 104 21.00 4.26 -40.91
C GLU A 104 21.50 3.47 -42.11
N GLY A 105 20.62 2.78 -42.83
CA GLY A 105 20.98 2.01 -44.02
C GLY A 105 20.36 0.63 -44.11
N LYS A 106 20.71 -0.12 -45.15
CA LYS A 106 20.24 -1.48 -45.36
C LYS A 106 20.97 -2.44 -44.41
N VAL A 107 20.21 -3.30 -43.74
CA VAL A 107 20.72 -4.32 -42.81
C VAL A 107 20.18 -5.68 -43.20
N SER A 108 21.07 -6.66 -43.35
CA SER A 108 20.74 -8.08 -43.58
C SER A 108 20.98 -8.85 -42.31
N LEU A 109 19.93 -9.50 -41.77
CA LEU A 109 19.97 -10.32 -40.57
C LEU A 109 19.89 -11.78 -40.97
N THR A 110 20.93 -12.56 -40.63
CA THR A 110 20.95 -14.02 -40.81
C THR A 110 20.83 -14.68 -39.47
N LEU A 111 19.79 -15.51 -39.27
CA LEU A 111 19.57 -16.25 -38.02
C LEU A 111 20.58 -17.41 -37.91
N VAL A 112 21.42 -17.37 -36.89
CA VAL A 112 22.44 -18.41 -36.60
C VAL A 112 21.93 -19.46 -35.65
N GLY A 113 21.08 -19.06 -34.69
CA GLY A 113 20.51 -19.95 -33.73
C GLY A 113 19.42 -19.26 -32.90
N VAL A 114 18.56 -20.06 -32.32
CA VAL A 114 17.51 -19.60 -31.43
C VAL A 114 17.44 -20.50 -30.21
N MET A 115 17.18 -19.88 -29.05
CA MET A 115 16.81 -20.58 -27.83
C MET A 115 15.38 -20.17 -27.51
N ASN A 116 14.45 -21.12 -27.61
CA ASN A 116 13.05 -20.88 -27.30
C ASN A 116 12.85 -20.78 -25.79
N ARG A 117 12.10 -19.78 -25.40
CA ARG A 117 11.73 -19.56 -24.02
C ARG A 117 10.62 -20.54 -23.61
N VAL A 118 10.95 -21.45 -22.69
CA VAL A 118 9.97 -22.40 -22.12
C VAL A 118 9.52 -21.89 -20.77
N VAL A 119 8.25 -21.55 -20.68
CA VAL A 119 7.61 -21.12 -19.43
C VAL A 119 6.78 -22.28 -18.92
N PRO A 120 7.12 -22.88 -17.78
CA PRO A 120 6.31 -23.96 -17.23
C PRO A 120 4.96 -23.44 -16.72
N GLU A 121 3.99 -24.31 -16.61
CA GLU A 121 2.73 -24.00 -15.94
C GLU A 121 2.99 -23.87 -14.41
N PRO A 122 2.22 -23.00 -13.70
CA PRO A 122 2.30 -22.92 -12.26
C PRO A 122 2.03 -24.27 -11.59
N GLY A 123 2.93 -24.70 -10.72
CA GLY A 123 2.83 -25.97 -10.00
C GLY A 123 2.92 -25.79 -8.48
N ASP A 124 2.37 -26.75 -7.74
CA ASP A 124 2.32 -26.73 -6.27
C ASP A 124 3.72 -26.64 -5.64
N GLU A 125 4.70 -27.32 -6.23
CA GLU A 125 6.10 -27.23 -5.77
C GLU A 125 6.70 -25.82 -5.84
N MET A 126 6.18 -24.97 -6.73
CA MET A 126 6.60 -23.57 -6.83
C MET A 126 5.98 -22.75 -5.70
N VAL A 127 4.74 -23.07 -5.33
CA VAL A 127 4.02 -22.42 -4.22
C VAL A 127 4.67 -22.77 -2.89
N GLU A 128 4.99 -24.05 -2.64
CA GLU A 128 5.68 -24.49 -1.42
C GLU A 128 6.99 -23.72 -1.17
N LYS A 129 7.73 -23.39 -2.23
CA LYS A 129 8.98 -22.62 -2.13
C LYS A 129 8.79 -21.15 -1.75
N LEU A 130 7.57 -20.61 -1.80
CA LEU A 130 7.28 -19.28 -1.28
C LEU A 130 7.35 -19.23 0.25
N GLY A 131 7.18 -20.36 0.92
CA GLY A 131 7.22 -20.46 2.38
C GLY A 131 6.06 -19.73 3.07
N LEU A 132 4.91 -19.62 2.41
CA LEU A 132 3.71 -19.02 2.97
C LEU A 132 3.03 -20.03 3.90
N ASP A 133 2.73 -19.61 5.13
CA ASP A 133 2.09 -20.49 6.11
C ASP A 133 0.67 -20.88 5.66
N GLY A 134 0.41 -22.19 5.66
CA GLY A 134 -0.88 -22.75 5.25
C GLY A 134 -1.21 -22.65 3.75
N VAL A 135 -0.23 -22.35 2.86
CA VAL A 135 -0.43 -22.23 1.42
C VAL A 135 0.56 -23.18 0.71
N HIS A 136 0.04 -24.28 0.15
CA HIS A 136 0.86 -25.38 -0.41
C HIS A 136 0.54 -25.68 -1.88
N THR A 137 -0.63 -25.29 -2.36
CA THR A 137 -1.11 -25.56 -3.72
C THR A 137 -1.37 -24.27 -4.51
N VAL A 138 -1.39 -24.37 -5.84
CA VAL A 138 -1.73 -23.24 -6.72
C VAL A 138 -3.14 -22.71 -6.42
N ALA A 139 -4.09 -23.61 -6.08
CA ALA A 139 -5.45 -23.22 -5.72
C ALA A 139 -5.49 -22.41 -4.41
N GLU A 140 -4.74 -22.85 -3.39
CA GLU A 140 -4.62 -22.12 -2.11
C GLU A 140 -3.90 -20.78 -2.31
N TYR A 141 -2.87 -20.74 -3.14
CA TYR A 141 -2.18 -19.48 -3.45
C TYR A 141 -3.11 -18.49 -4.19
N ARG A 142 -3.92 -18.98 -5.14
CA ARG A 142 -4.95 -18.15 -5.78
C ARG A 142 -5.96 -17.61 -4.77
N ALA A 143 -6.43 -18.44 -3.84
CA ALA A 143 -7.33 -18.01 -2.77
C ALA A 143 -6.65 -16.98 -1.85
N TYR A 144 -5.39 -17.19 -1.49
CA TYR A 144 -4.59 -16.23 -0.73
C TYR A 144 -4.49 -14.88 -1.44
N LEU A 145 -4.15 -14.86 -2.73
CA LEU A 145 -4.07 -13.62 -3.52
C LEU A 145 -5.43 -12.91 -3.59
N LEU A 146 -6.51 -13.66 -3.74
CA LEU A 146 -7.88 -13.12 -3.75
C LEU A 146 -8.21 -12.45 -2.41
N GLU A 147 -7.88 -13.07 -1.29
CA GLU A 147 -8.07 -12.47 0.04
C GLU A 147 -7.19 -11.21 0.24
N GLN A 148 -5.97 -11.19 -0.32
CA GLN A 148 -5.14 -9.98 -0.30
C GLN A 148 -5.77 -8.84 -1.12
N GLN A 149 -6.28 -9.12 -2.31
CA GLN A 149 -7.01 -8.13 -3.12
C GLN A 149 -8.25 -7.62 -2.38
N LYS A 150 -9.01 -8.52 -1.79
CA LYS A 150 -10.20 -8.18 -1.00
C LYS A 150 -9.86 -7.31 0.20
N ALA A 151 -8.78 -7.63 0.93
CA ALA A 151 -8.31 -6.86 2.06
C ALA A 151 -7.84 -5.45 1.63
N ALA A 152 -7.12 -5.34 0.51
CA ALA A 152 -6.66 -4.07 -0.03
C ALA A 152 -7.85 -3.20 -0.49
N ALA A 153 -8.78 -3.76 -1.24
CA ALA A 153 -10.00 -3.07 -1.68
C ALA A 153 -10.85 -2.62 -0.48
N PHE A 154 -10.98 -3.46 0.55
CA PHE A 154 -11.68 -3.08 1.77
C PHE A 154 -11.06 -1.87 2.47
N GLN A 155 -9.74 -1.74 2.52
CA GLN A 155 -9.08 -0.58 3.10
C GLN A 155 -9.47 0.73 2.41
N GLU A 156 -9.58 0.70 1.08
CA GLU A 156 -9.95 1.86 0.28
C GLU A 156 -11.48 2.12 0.33
N ASP A 157 -12.29 1.11 0.07
CA ASP A 157 -13.74 1.25 -0.06
C ASP A 157 -14.46 1.47 1.27
N SER A 158 -13.89 1.02 2.39
CA SER A 158 -14.50 1.19 3.71
C SER A 158 -14.31 2.57 4.32
N TYR A 159 -13.44 3.41 3.77
CA TYR A 159 -13.09 4.71 4.38
C TYR A 159 -14.30 5.64 4.56
N ASP A 160 -15.10 5.82 3.50
CA ASP A 160 -16.27 6.69 3.55
C ASP A 160 -17.37 6.11 4.45
N ALA A 161 -17.57 4.79 4.39
CA ALA A 161 -18.53 4.09 5.24
C ALA A 161 -18.15 4.20 6.73
N LEU A 162 -16.86 4.06 7.04
CA LEU A 162 -16.34 4.18 8.40
C LEU A 162 -16.49 5.60 8.96
N ASN A 163 -16.16 6.60 8.17
CA ASN A 163 -16.32 8.00 8.55
C ASN A 163 -17.79 8.39 8.72
N HIS A 164 -18.67 7.87 7.87
CA HIS A 164 -20.11 8.06 8.02
C HIS A 164 -20.61 7.40 9.30
N LEU A 165 -20.26 6.13 9.52
CA LEU A 165 -20.66 5.37 10.71
C LEU A 165 -20.20 6.07 11.99
N MET A 166 -18.92 6.50 12.05
CA MET A 166 -18.39 7.20 13.21
C MET A 166 -19.15 8.50 13.49
N ARG A 167 -19.44 9.31 12.46
CA ARG A 167 -20.23 10.55 12.61
C ARG A 167 -21.63 10.25 13.11
N GLU A 168 -22.30 9.26 12.57
CA GLU A 168 -23.65 8.85 12.99
C GLU A 168 -23.68 8.37 14.44
N VAL A 169 -22.66 7.59 14.85
CA VAL A 169 -22.54 7.11 16.23
C VAL A 169 -22.27 8.28 17.18
N ILE A 170 -21.32 9.18 16.85
CA ILE A 170 -21.02 10.34 17.69
C ILE A 170 -22.24 11.24 17.81
N SER A 171 -22.88 11.61 16.68
CA SER A 171 -24.03 12.53 16.67
C SER A 171 -25.28 11.98 17.36
N GLY A 172 -25.45 10.66 17.34
CA GLY A 172 -26.58 9.98 18.00
C GLY A 172 -26.30 9.60 19.47
N SER A 173 -25.10 9.84 19.97
CA SER A 173 -24.69 9.56 21.34
C SER A 173 -24.81 10.79 22.24
N GLU A 174 -25.01 10.57 23.53
CA GLU A 174 -25.07 11.63 24.54
C GLU A 174 -23.78 11.63 25.38
N PHE A 175 -23.08 12.77 25.34
CA PHE A 175 -21.83 12.98 26.07
C PHE A 175 -21.98 14.08 27.11
N VAL A 176 -21.31 13.92 28.26
CA VAL A 176 -20.99 15.02 29.16
C VAL A 176 -19.50 15.28 28.99
N LEU A 177 -19.17 16.43 28.39
CA LEU A 177 -17.78 16.83 28.14
C LEU A 177 -17.37 17.91 29.14
N ASP A 178 -16.29 17.66 29.87
CA ASP A 178 -15.66 18.63 30.75
C ASP A 178 -14.72 19.53 29.94
N ARG A 179 -14.65 20.82 30.30
CA ARG A 179 -13.85 21.82 29.59
C ARG A 179 -12.36 21.54 29.68
N GLU A 180 -11.91 21.03 30.82
CA GLU A 180 -10.48 20.72 31.03
C GLU A 180 -10.07 19.52 30.20
N ASP A 181 -10.88 18.47 30.14
CA ASP A 181 -10.63 17.29 29.30
C ASP A 181 -10.61 17.65 27.80
N TRP A 182 -11.51 18.55 27.37
CA TRP A 182 -11.52 19.02 26.00
C TRP A 182 -10.29 19.87 25.68
N ALA A 183 -9.94 20.82 26.56
CA ALA A 183 -8.72 21.62 26.40
C ALA A 183 -7.45 20.74 26.34
N GLU A 184 -7.40 19.68 27.15
CA GLU A 184 -6.31 18.72 27.12
C GLU A 184 -6.24 17.96 25.79
N ALA A 185 -7.38 17.51 25.25
CA ALA A 185 -7.43 16.86 23.93
C ALA A 185 -6.90 17.79 22.81
N ILE A 186 -7.24 19.09 22.84
CA ILE A 186 -6.73 20.10 21.91
C ILE A 186 -5.21 20.28 22.09
N ASN A 187 -4.75 20.38 23.34
CA ASN A 187 -3.32 20.57 23.63
C ASN A 187 -2.48 19.40 23.15
N ARG A 188 -2.96 18.15 23.27
CA ARG A 188 -2.26 16.97 22.74
C ARG A 188 -2.03 17.06 21.23
N GLU A 189 -3.01 17.55 20.47
CA GLU A 189 -2.86 17.74 19.02
C GLU A 189 -1.94 18.94 18.70
N LEU A 190 -2.01 20.03 19.46
CA LEU A 190 -1.08 21.15 19.33
C LEU A 190 0.36 20.72 19.60
N ASP A 191 0.60 19.95 20.65
CA ASP A 191 1.94 19.47 21.01
C ASP A 191 2.50 18.52 19.94
N ARG A 192 1.65 17.69 19.35
CA ARG A 192 2.03 16.88 18.17
C ARG A 192 2.45 17.77 17.00
N CYS A 193 1.67 18.82 16.69
CA CYS A 193 2.03 19.79 15.64
C CYS A 193 3.33 20.52 15.96
N ARG A 194 3.56 20.92 17.23
CA ARG A 194 4.81 21.55 17.68
C ARG A 194 6.00 20.64 17.50
N THR A 195 5.88 19.36 17.90
CA THR A 195 6.94 18.36 17.75
C THR A 195 7.33 18.18 16.28
N LEU A 196 6.35 18.03 15.39
CA LEU A 196 6.60 17.91 13.95
C LEU A 196 7.29 19.15 13.37
N CYS A 197 6.83 20.36 13.74
CA CYS A 197 7.47 21.59 13.30
C CYS A 197 8.88 21.74 13.84
N HIS A 198 9.11 21.36 15.09
CA HIS A 198 10.43 21.42 15.70
C HIS A 198 11.45 20.49 15.02
N GLN A 199 11.03 19.30 14.60
CA GLN A 199 11.88 18.37 13.84
C GLN A 199 12.34 18.97 12.49
N GLU A 200 11.55 19.88 11.92
CA GLU A 200 11.90 20.62 10.70
C GLU A 200 12.58 21.98 10.99
N GLY A 201 12.97 22.24 12.24
CA GLY A 201 13.62 23.49 12.65
C GLY A 201 12.69 24.70 12.68
N MET A 202 11.36 24.48 12.75
CA MET A 202 10.35 25.54 12.75
C MET A 202 9.70 25.70 14.13
N VAL A 203 9.13 26.87 14.37
CA VAL A 203 8.31 27.18 15.55
C VAL A 203 6.87 27.38 15.09
N LEU A 204 5.96 26.50 15.48
CA LEU A 204 4.58 26.46 15.02
C LEU A 204 3.86 27.80 15.12
N GLU A 205 4.00 28.50 16.25
CA GLU A 205 3.37 29.79 16.53
C GLU A 205 3.91 30.96 15.68
N LYS A 206 5.08 30.76 15.03
CA LYS A 206 5.76 31.77 14.21
C LYS A 206 5.74 31.46 12.73
N MET A 207 5.08 30.38 12.31
CA MET A 207 5.00 29.99 10.91
C MET A 207 4.25 31.02 10.07
N THR A 208 4.78 31.31 8.89
CA THR A 208 4.11 32.15 7.89
C THR A 208 3.02 31.38 7.13
N PRO A 209 2.07 32.06 6.47
CA PRO A 209 1.06 31.37 5.66
C PRO A 209 1.65 30.40 4.62
N GLU A 210 2.79 30.75 4.01
CA GLU A 210 3.48 29.94 3.01
C GLU A 210 4.06 28.66 3.66
N GLN A 211 4.52 28.74 4.90
CA GLN A 211 5.03 27.59 5.65
C GLN A 211 3.93 26.60 6.05
N PHE A 212 2.70 27.10 6.27
CA PHE A 212 1.53 26.22 6.45
C PHE A 212 1.09 25.53 5.16
N GLN A 213 1.20 26.21 4.00
CA GLN A 213 0.80 25.64 2.72
C GLN A 213 1.54 24.35 2.40
N GLY A 214 0.79 23.32 2.01
CA GLY A 214 1.32 22.00 1.67
C GLY A 214 1.61 21.09 2.87
N ARG A 215 1.45 21.57 4.11
CA ARG A 215 1.59 20.79 5.34
C ARG A 215 0.27 20.61 6.07
N ILE A 216 -0.41 21.70 6.34
CA ILE A 216 -1.70 21.75 7.04
C ILE A 216 -2.61 22.69 6.25
N PRO A 217 -3.90 22.37 6.05
CA PRO A 217 -4.82 23.16 5.23
C PRO A 217 -5.31 24.45 5.94
N VAL A 218 -4.39 25.17 6.58
CA VAL A 218 -4.64 26.44 7.29
C VAL A 218 -3.62 27.50 6.86
N LYS A 219 -3.93 28.77 7.10
CA LYS A 219 -3.08 29.91 6.74
C LYS A 219 -2.43 30.59 7.95
N SER A 220 -2.80 30.20 9.16
CA SER A 220 -2.29 30.81 10.38
C SER A 220 -2.42 29.87 11.58
N TYR A 221 -1.63 30.15 12.62
CA TYR A 221 -1.74 29.49 13.92
C TYR A 221 -3.15 29.60 14.52
N HIS A 222 -3.81 30.76 14.33
CA HIS A 222 -5.17 30.97 14.83
C HIS A 222 -6.19 30.06 14.13
N GLU A 223 -6.08 29.91 12.81
CA GLU A 223 -6.91 28.97 12.06
C GLU A 223 -6.64 27.53 12.45
N LEU A 224 -5.36 27.18 12.70
CA LEU A 224 -4.99 25.86 13.21
C LEU A 224 -5.68 25.57 14.55
N VAL A 225 -5.59 26.50 15.50
CA VAL A 225 -6.24 26.33 16.82
C VAL A 225 -7.74 26.17 16.66
N ALA A 226 -8.39 26.96 15.79
CA ALA A 226 -9.82 26.84 15.53
C ALA A 226 -10.20 25.48 14.92
N MET A 227 -9.38 24.96 13.99
CA MET A 227 -9.56 23.62 13.42
C MET A 227 -9.40 22.53 14.50
N LEU A 228 -8.37 22.64 15.33
CA LEU A 228 -8.07 21.68 16.40
C LEU A 228 -9.12 21.68 17.52
N GLN A 229 -9.92 22.74 17.67
CA GLN A 229 -11.06 22.73 18.60
C GLN A 229 -12.09 21.66 18.22
N TYR A 230 -12.41 21.57 16.93
CA TYR A 230 -13.32 20.53 16.43
C TYR A 230 -12.68 19.14 16.49
N GLU A 231 -11.44 19.02 16.04
CA GLU A 231 -10.70 17.73 16.06
C GLU A 231 -10.52 17.20 17.49
N GLY A 232 -10.21 18.08 18.44
CA GLY A 232 -10.07 17.70 19.85
C GLY A 232 -11.40 17.24 20.46
N TRP A 233 -12.52 17.90 20.10
CA TRP A 233 -13.86 17.46 20.48
C TRP A 233 -14.18 16.06 19.91
N ASP A 234 -13.98 15.88 18.59
CA ASP A 234 -14.25 14.64 17.89
C ASP A 234 -13.40 13.48 18.44
N LYS A 235 -12.11 13.76 18.68
CA LYS A 235 -11.18 12.78 19.23
C LYS A 235 -11.51 12.41 20.68
N LEU A 236 -11.96 13.37 21.50
CA LEU A 236 -12.43 13.09 22.86
C LEU A 236 -13.69 12.21 22.82
N CYS A 237 -14.65 12.48 21.93
CA CYS A 237 -15.82 11.63 21.77
C CYS A 237 -15.45 10.21 21.35
N ARG A 238 -14.51 10.06 20.40
CA ARG A 238 -13.98 8.75 19.98
C ARG A 238 -13.27 8.00 21.12
N TYR A 239 -12.47 8.71 21.89
CA TYR A 239 -11.83 8.13 23.08
C TYR A 239 -12.85 7.57 24.06
N LEU A 240 -13.91 8.35 24.37
CA LEU A 240 -14.96 7.93 25.30
C LEU A 240 -15.76 6.74 24.76
N LEU A 241 -16.04 6.70 23.46
CA LEU A 241 -16.66 5.53 22.81
C LEU A 241 -15.74 4.32 22.85
N GLY A 242 -14.45 4.51 22.59
CA GLY A 242 -13.46 3.43 22.67
C GLY A 242 -13.33 2.83 24.07
N CYS A 243 -13.32 3.65 25.11
CA CYS A 243 -13.41 3.18 26.48
C CYS A 243 -14.70 2.36 26.72
N ARG A 244 -15.82 2.82 26.20
CA ARG A 244 -17.12 2.12 26.33
C ARG A 244 -17.12 0.77 25.61
N TYR A 245 -16.51 0.69 24.41
CA TYR A 245 -16.38 -0.56 23.68
C TYR A 245 -15.40 -1.52 24.37
N ALA A 246 -14.28 -1.01 24.87
CA ALA A 246 -13.31 -1.78 25.64
C ALA A 246 -13.91 -2.45 26.88
N GLU A 247 -14.86 -1.78 27.57
CA GLU A 247 -15.62 -2.39 28.68
C GLU A 247 -16.43 -3.63 28.23
N SER A 248 -16.87 -3.68 26.97
CA SER A 248 -17.72 -4.74 26.43
C SER A 248 -16.95 -5.88 25.80
N ASP A 249 -15.81 -5.60 25.16
CA ASP A 249 -15.00 -6.60 24.43
C ASP A 249 -13.69 -6.99 25.11
N GLY A 250 -13.36 -6.32 26.25
CA GLY A 250 -12.18 -6.64 27.05
C GLY A 250 -10.88 -6.05 26.50
N PHE A 251 -10.94 -5.11 25.56
CA PHE A 251 -9.74 -4.43 25.07
C PHE A 251 -8.99 -3.72 26.20
N GLN A 252 -7.70 -3.87 26.26
CA GLN A 252 -6.81 -3.20 27.21
C GLN A 252 -5.55 -2.75 26.50
N ALA A 253 -5.17 -1.50 26.72
CA ALA A 253 -3.87 -0.97 26.38
C ALA A 253 -3.12 -0.63 27.67
N GLY A 254 -1.86 -1.02 27.78
CA GLY A 254 -1.07 -0.86 28.99
C GLY A 254 0.42 -0.64 28.72
N GLU A 255 1.23 -0.82 29.76
CA GLU A 255 2.68 -0.60 29.71
C GLU A 255 3.41 -1.52 28.71
N ALA A 256 2.89 -2.74 28.49
CA ALA A 256 3.51 -3.67 27.55
C ALA A 256 3.36 -3.18 26.09
N GLU A 257 2.14 -2.75 25.72
CA GLU A 257 1.82 -2.19 24.41
C GLU A 257 2.57 -0.86 24.20
N TYR A 258 2.63 -0.04 25.25
CA TYR A 258 3.40 1.21 25.23
C TYR A 258 4.88 0.96 25.01
N GLY A 259 5.47 0.00 25.71
CA GLY A 259 6.89 -0.36 25.55
C GLY A 259 7.19 -0.77 24.11
N LYS A 260 6.34 -1.60 23.50
CA LYS A 260 6.45 -2.00 22.10
C LYS A 260 6.32 -0.80 21.16
N PHE A 261 5.29 0.04 21.34
CA PHE A 261 5.08 1.25 20.55
C PHE A 261 6.30 2.17 20.57
N ILE A 262 6.90 2.38 21.75
CA ILE A 262 8.10 3.22 21.92
C ILE A 262 9.31 2.62 21.19
N ALA A 263 9.52 1.30 21.28
CA ALA A 263 10.62 0.64 20.58
C ALA A 263 10.47 0.73 19.04
N ASP A 264 9.26 0.51 18.55
CA ASP A 264 8.93 0.61 17.11
C ASP A 264 9.09 2.07 16.61
N TYR A 265 8.64 3.05 17.39
CA TYR A 265 8.79 4.47 17.10
C TYR A 265 10.27 4.87 17.07
N ALA A 266 11.04 4.51 18.10
CA ALA A 266 12.46 4.81 18.19
C ALA A 266 13.25 4.24 17.00
N SER A 267 12.95 2.99 16.62
CA SER A 267 13.55 2.33 15.46
C SER A 267 13.21 3.03 14.15
N SER A 268 11.93 3.36 13.92
CA SER A 268 11.44 3.96 12.68
C SER A 268 11.97 5.38 12.45
N TRP A 269 12.13 6.15 13.52
CA TRP A 269 12.58 7.55 13.47
C TRP A 269 14.05 7.73 13.82
N HIS A 270 14.78 6.62 14.09
CA HIS A 270 16.21 6.64 14.46
C HIS A 270 16.52 7.56 15.65
N VAL A 271 15.65 7.55 16.66
CA VAL A 271 15.82 8.29 17.92
C VAL A 271 16.01 7.35 19.10
N SER A 272 16.48 7.89 20.25
CA SER A 272 16.52 7.10 21.48
C SER A 272 15.12 6.82 22.03
N GLU A 273 14.93 5.74 22.79
CA GLU A 273 13.65 5.47 23.46
C GLU A 273 13.27 6.59 24.45
N GLU A 274 14.25 7.26 25.07
CA GLU A 274 14.02 8.40 25.97
C GLU A 274 13.35 9.55 25.20
N ASN A 275 13.90 9.93 24.05
CA ASN A 275 13.32 10.96 23.18
C ASN A 275 11.95 10.52 22.61
N ALA A 276 11.81 9.21 22.30
CA ALA A 276 10.53 8.66 21.86
C ALA A 276 9.44 8.76 22.94
N ARG A 277 9.78 8.52 24.23
CA ARG A 277 8.87 8.67 25.37
C ARG A 277 8.52 10.13 25.65
N GLU A 278 9.48 11.02 25.53
CA GLU A 278 9.24 12.47 25.66
C GLU A 278 8.27 12.97 24.57
N ALA A 279 8.47 12.53 23.33
CA ALA A 279 7.58 12.88 22.21
C ALA A 279 6.20 12.23 22.30
N ASN A 280 6.09 11.08 22.97
CA ASN A 280 4.86 10.29 23.10
C ASN A 280 4.61 9.89 24.56
N PRO A 281 4.12 10.80 25.41
CA PRO A 281 3.79 10.48 26.80
C PRO A 281 2.78 9.35 26.91
N TYR A 282 2.90 8.54 27.95
CA TYR A 282 2.04 7.36 28.17
C TYR A 282 0.54 7.67 28.14
N ASP A 283 0.13 8.78 28.79
CA ASP A 283 -1.29 9.19 28.77
C ASP A 283 -1.79 9.56 27.36
N SER A 284 -0.90 10.13 26.52
CA SER A 284 -1.21 10.44 25.14
C SER A 284 -1.32 9.16 24.29
N PHE A 285 -0.43 8.19 24.54
CA PHE A 285 -0.53 6.86 23.94
C PHE A 285 -1.87 6.21 24.30
N LEU A 286 -2.22 6.10 25.57
CA LEU A 286 -3.50 5.51 26.01
C LEU A 286 -4.70 6.20 25.36
N PHE A 287 -4.70 7.53 25.34
CA PHE A 287 -5.76 8.30 24.69
C PHE A 287 -5.92 7.95 23.21
N ASN A 288 -4.82 7.79 22.50
CA ASN A 288 -4.82 7.42 21.08
C ASN A 288 -5.27 5.97 20.87
N GLU A 289 -4.82 5.04 21.71
CA GLU A 289 -5.21 3.62 21.63
C GLU A 289 -6.72 3.44 21.81
N TYR A 290 -7.30 4.03 22.84
CA TYR A 290 -8.75 3.93 23.04
C TYR A 290 -9.55 4.68 21.97
N ALA A 291 -9.10 5.85 21.51
CA ALA A 291 -9.74 6.52 20.37
C ALA A 291 -9.63 5.69 19.08
N GLY A 292 -8.49 5.00 18.86
CA GLY A 292 -8.28 4.06 17.77
C GLY A 292 -9.13 2.80 17.88
N HIS A 293 -9.33 2.30 19.11
CA HIS A 293 -10.18 1.13 19.38
C HIS A 293 -11.63 1.35 18.89
N ALA A 294 -12.18 2.55 19.08
CA ALA A 294 -13.49 2.88 18.52
C ALA A 294 -13.55 2.66 17.00
N TYR A 295 -12.51 3.07 16.27
CA TYR A 295 -12.42 2.81 14.83
C TYR A 295 -12.30 1.32 14.51
N THR A 296 -11.52 0.59 15.29
CA THR A 296 -11.35 -0.87 15.09
C THR A 296 -12.67 -1.60 15.21
N VAL A 297 -13.46 -1.32 16.26
CA VAL A 297 -14.78 -1.93 16.45
C VAL A 297 -15.72 -1.62 15.29
N LEU A 298 -15.80 -0.37 14.85
CA LEU A 298 -16.65 0.03 13.74
C LEU A 298 -16.18 -0.57 12.41
N LYS A 299 -14.88 -0.67 12.20
CA LYS A 299 -14.29 -1.27 11.00
C LYS A 299 -14.58 -2.76 10.92
N GLU A 300 -14.49 -3.48 12.04
CA GLU A 300 -14.86 -4.90 12.10
C GLU A 300 -16.38 -5.12 11.87
N TYR A 301 -17.20 -4.18 12.29
CA TYR A 301 -18.62 -4.21 11.96
C TYR A 301 -18.86 -4.07 10.46
N ILE A 302 -18.22 -3.10 9.80
CA ILE A 302 -18.34 -2.88 8.35
C ILE A 302 -17.84 -4.11 7.57
N ARG A 303 -16.75 -4.75 8.04
CA ARG A 303 -16.17 -5.94 7.38
C ARG A 303 -17.15 -7.09 7.22
N LYS A 304 -18.17 -7.19 8.08
CA LYS A 304 -19.22 -8.23 7.98
C LYS A 304 -20.09 -8.10 6.73
N PHE A 305 -20.07 -6.97 6.06
CA PHE A 305 -20.86 -6.69 4.86
C PHE A 305 -20.03 -6.65 3.58
N TYR A 306 -18.73 -6.76 3.72
CA TYR A 306 -17.76 -6.75 2.61
C TYR A 306 -17.26 -8.16 2.30
#